data_821173d740e4bd1980d20f1c9a281e46
#
_entry.id   821173d740e4bd1980d20f1c9a281e46
#
_cell.length_a   1.000
_cell.length_b   1.000
_cell.length_c   1.000
_cell.angle_alpha   90.00
_cell.angle_beta   90.00
_cell.angle_gamma   90.00
#
_symmetry.space_group_name_H-M   'P 1'
#
loop_
_entity.id
_entity.type
_entity.pdbx_description
1 polymer ?
#
loop_
_entity_poly.entity_id
_entity_poly.type
_entity_poly.pdbx_seq_one_letter_code
_entity_poly.pdbx_strand_id
1 'polypeptide(L)'
;MILVEHGPKGQAALFEGALGTVVAWEAGAVAQALADLDAARAQGHWVAGWMAYEAGYAMEPRLAGLMPKAAGPLVCFGIYEQPQDAASVLEQAAVEGRAGVSLDPAEPMISQAAYAEAFDQVKAYIAAGDCYQINLTFPMQSRLCSGTALGLYGALRARQSVGYGAFVDLGAEGAGADVPVLISRSPELFVRTDAAGRIESRPMKGTAPRDPDPVRDAELAEDLRGSEKGRAENLMIVDLLRNDISRIAKVGSVKVPALFAVESYATLHQMISRVVGDLVEPPSMTGLMEALFPCGSITGAPKIRAMEIIRQV
;
A
#
# COMPACT_ATOMS: atom_id res chain seq x y z
N MET A 1 -2.22 19.11 1.45
CA MET A 1 -1.05 18.80 0.61
C MET A 1 -0.75 17.32 0.58
N ILE A 2 -0.16 16.82 -0.51
CA ILE A 2 0.32 15.43 -0.60
C ILE A 2 1.78 15.44 -1.06
N LEU A 3 2.64 14.84 -0.26
CA LEU A 3 4.05 14.62 -0.57
C LEU A 3 4.26 13.13 -0.84
N VAL A 4 4.82 12.77 -1.98
CA VAL A 4 5.20 11.38 -2.32
C VAL A 4 6.70 11.30 -2.61
N GLU A 5 7.38 10.29 -2.09
CA GLU A 5 8.83 10.12 -2.31
C GLU A 5 9.16 9.53 -3.69
N HIS A 6 8.20 8.87 -4.32
CA HIS A 6 8.30 8.35 -5.68
C HIS A 6 7.14 8.87 -6.54
N GLY A 7 7.27 10.07 -7.03
CA GLY A 7 6.29 10.72 -7.89
C GLY A 7 6.38 10.28 -9.35
N PRO A 8 5.60 10.91 -10.24
CA PRO A 8 5.41 10.50 -11.63
C PRO A 8 6.70 10.40 -12.47
N LYS A 9 7.72 11.18 -12.12
CA LYS A 9 9.02 11.19 -12.82
C LYS A 9 10.10 10.35 -12.10
N GLY A 10 9.70 9.51 -11.13
CA GLY A 10 10.64 8.72 -10.32
C GLY A 10 11.39 9.52 -9.25
N GLN A 11 11.03 10.78 -9.04
CA GLN A 11 11.54 11.67 -8.01
C GLN A 11 10.42 12.06 -7.05
N ALA A 12 10.76 12.61 -5.89
CA ALA A 12 9.76 13.12 -4.97
C ALA A 12 8.91 14.21 -5.64
N ALA A 13 7.63 14.22 -5.34
CA ALA A 13 6.68 15.19 -5.88
C ALA A 13 5.74 15.70 -4.80
N LEU A 14 5.40 16.98 -4.88
CA LEU A 14 4.42 17.65 -4.06
C LEU A 14 3.16 17.92 -4.89
N PHE A 15 2.00 17.65 -4.30
CA PHE A 15 0.69 18.05 -4.80
C PHE A 15 0.06 18.98 -3.77
N GLU A 16 -0.14 20.24 -4.16
CA GLU A 16 -0.66 21.30 -3.33
C GLU A 16 -1.52 22.24 -4.14
N GLY A 17 -2.52 22.90 -3.51
CA GLY A 17 -3.46 23.76 -4.18
C GLY A 17 -4.47 22.97 -4.99
N ALA A 18 -5.20 22.04 -4.35
CA ALA A 18 -6.20 21.21 -5.01
C ALA A 18 -7.27 22.05 -5.71
N LEU A 19 -7.53 21.75 -7.00
CA LEU A 19 -8.64 22.31 -7.78
C LEU A 19 -10.00 21.81 -7.27
N GLY A 20 -10.00 20.67 -6.59
CA GLY A 20 -11.15 20.03 -5.97
C GLY A 20 -10.73 18.73 -5.28
N THR A 21 -11.67 18.16 -4.54
CA THR A 21 -11.47 16.89 -3.84
C THR A 21 -12.56 15.90 -4.17
N VAL A 22 -12.21 14.60 -4.24
CA VAL A 22 -13.14 13.49 -4.39
C VAL A 22 -13.09 12.65 -3.12
N VAL A 23 -14.20 12.59 -2.39
CA VAL A 23 -14.27 11.88 -1.11
C VAL A 23 -15.48 10.97 -1.09
N ALA A 24 -15.27 9.68 -0.82
CA ALA A 24 -16.33 8.70 -0.61
C ALA A 24 -16.26 8.14 0.81
N TRP A 25 -17.30 8.33 1.60
CA TRP A 25 -17.43 7.80 2.96
C TRP A 25 -18.17 6.47 3.00
N GLU A 26 -19.05 6.24 2.03
CA GLU A 26 -19.92 5.08 1.99
C GLU A 26 -19.61 4.19 0.79
N ALA A 27 -19.89 2.90 0.93
CA ALA A 27 -19.66 1.89 -0.11
C ALA A 27 -20.32 2.26 -1.45
N GLY A 28 -21.54 2.77 -1.42
CA GLY A 28 -22.27 3.15 -2.62
C GLY A 28 -21.67 4.32 -3.41
N ALA A 29 -20.78 5.12 -2.79
CA ALA A 29 -20.13 6.26 -3.44
C ALA A 29 -18.78 5.89 -4.08
N VAL A 30 -18.21 4.71 -3.80
CA VAL A 30 -16.86 4.33 -4.26
C VAL A 30 -16.76 4.30 -5.78
N ALA A 31 -17.73 3.68 -6.47
CA ALA A 31 -17.71 3.58 -7.92
C ALA A 31 -17.78 4.97 -8.60
N GLN A 32 -18.65 5.86 -8.09
CA GLN A 32 -18.75 7.24 -8.62
C GLN A 32 -17.46 8.02 -8.35
N ALA A 33 -16.86 7.88 -7.16
CA ALA A 33 -15.60 8.53 -6.84
C ALA A 33 -14.47 8.11 -7.80
N LEU A 34 -14.34 6.84 -8.13
CA LEU A 34 -13.36 6.37 -9.11
C LEU A 34 -13.63 6.92 -10.51
N ALA A 35 -14.90 6.98 -10.93
CA ALA A 35 -15.29 7.58 -12.21
C ALA A 35 -14.98 9.09 -12.27
N ASP A 36 -15.20 9.83 -11.18
CA ASP A 36 -14.87 11.24 -11.07
C ASP A 36 -13.35 11.49 -11.20
N LEU A 37 -12.53 10.60 -10.59
CA LEU A 37 -11.07 10.64 -10.74
C LEU A 37 -10.64 10.37 -12.19
N ASP A 38 -11.26 9.42 -12.87
CA ASP A 38 -10.99 9.15 -14.28
C ASP A 38 -11.41 10.33 -15.17
N ALA A 39 -12.54 10.98 -14.87
CA ALA A 39 -12.98 12.18 -15.56
C ALA A 39 -12.01 13.36 -15.40
N ALA A 40 -11.49 13.58 -14.19
CA ALA A 40 -10.47 14.61 -13.94
C ALA A 40 -9.17 14.32 -14.72
N ARG A 41 -8.72 13.06 -14.74
CA ARG A 41 -7.54 12.63 -15.52
C ARG A 41 -7.75 12.80 -17.03
N ALA A 42 -8.94 12.53 -17.54
CA ALA A 42 -9.29 12.74 -18.96
C ALA A 42 -9.25 14.24 -19.36
N GLN A 43 -9.44 15.15 -18.40
CA GLN A 43 -9.29 16.59 -18.59
C GLN A 43 -7.82 17.06 -18.50
N GLY A 44 -6.88 16.15 -18.26
CA GLY A 44 -5.45 16.44 -18.15
C GLY A 44 -4.98 16.78 -16.73
N HIS A 45 -5.84 16.65 -15.73
CA HIS A 45 -5.49 16.89 -14.34
C HIS A 45 -4.78 15.69 -13.72
N TRP A 46 -4.03 15.97 -12.66
CA TRP A 46 -3.41 14.96 -11.81
C TRP A 46 -4.32 14.66 -10.62
N VAL A 47 -4.33 13.41 -10.21
CA VAL A 47 -5.02 12.98 -9.00
C VAL A 47 -4.04 12.33 -8.05
N ALA A 48 -4.09 12.70 -6.79
CA ALA A 48 -3.26 12.12 -5.74
C ALA A 48 -4.08 11.96 -4.46
N GLY A 49 -3.89 10.87 -3.72
CA GLY A 49 -4.68 10.57 -2.53
C GLY A 49 -4.50 9.13 -2.09
N TRP A 50 -5.54 8.58 -1.47
CA TRP A 50 -5.53 7.25 -0.89
C TRP A 50 -6.90 6.57 -0.95
N MET A 51 -6.87 5.25 -0.83
CA MET A 51 -8.05 4.41 -0.65
C MET A 51 -7.87 3.56 0.61
N ALA A 52 -8.91 3.48 1.44
CA ALA A 52 -8.92 2.58 2.57
C ALA A 52 -9.07 1.12 2.10
N TYR A 53 -8.47 0.18 2.84
CA TYR A 53 -8.60 -1.26 2.54
C TYR A 53 -10.06 -1.68 2.40
N GLU A 54 -10.94 -1.10 3.22
CA GLU A 54 -12.38 -1.36 3.27
C GLU A 54 -13.08 -1.05 1.94
N ALA A 55 -12.55 -0.14 1.11
CA ALA A 55 -13.10 0.12 -0.22
C ALA A 55 -13.14 -1.15 -1.09
N GLY A 56 -12.26 -2.13 -0.82
CA GLY A 56 -12.28 -3.43 -1.48
C GLY A 56 -13.56 -4.22 -1.28
N TYR A 57 -14.23 -4.06 -0.14
CA TYR A 57 -15.53 -4.71 0.12
C TYR A 57 -16.65 -4.07 -0.72
N ALA A 58 -16.55 -2.79 -1.04
CA ALA A 58 -17.52 -2.09 -1.87
C ALA A 58 -17.42 -2.47 -3.36
N MET A 59 -16.23 -2.91 -3.82
CA MET A 59 -15.96 -3.22 -5.23
C MET A 59 -16.22 -4.69 -5.59
N GLU A 60 -16.37 -5.58 -4.61
CA GLU A 60 -16.64 -7.01 -4.83
C GLU A 60 -18.06 -7.35 -4.35
N PRO A 61 -19.02 -7.68 -5.24
CA PRO A 61 -20.40 -7.95 -4.86
C PRO A 61 -20.57 -9.05 -3.80
N ARG A 62 -19.69 -10.05 -3.79
CA ARG A 62 -19.71 -11.14 -2.79
C ARG A 62 -19.39 -10.65 -1.39
N LEU A 63 -18.66 -9.54 -1.26
CA LEU A 63 -18.20 -8.97 0.00
C LEU A 63 -19.08 -7.81 0.49
N ALA A 64 -20.03 -7.33 -0.30
CA ALA A 64 -20.85 -6.16 0.04
C ALA A 64 -21.58 -6.30 1.39
N GLY A 65 -22.07 -7.51 1.71
CA GLY A 65 -22.74 -7.81 2.99
C GLY A 65 -21.78 -7.90 4.20
N LEU A 66 -20.46 -7.90 3.96
CA LEU A 66 -19.42 -8.01 4.97
C LEU A 66 -18.72 -6.66 5.23
N MET A 67 -19.16 -5.58 4.58
CA MET A 67 -18.56 -4.25 4.69
C MET A 67 -18.40 -3.84 6.17
N PRO A 68 -17.19 -3.60 6.67
CA PRO A 68 -17.00 -3.10 8.03
C PRO A 68 -17.41 -1.63 8.12
N LYS A 69 -17.69 -1.16 9.34
CA LYS A 69 -17.83 0.27 9.58
C LYS A 69 -16.46 0.92 9.37
N ALA A 70 -16.35 1.79 8.37
CA ALA A 70 -15.12 2.52 8.12
C ALA A 70 -14.84 3.55 9.23
N ALA A 71 -13.57 3.68 9.59
CA ALA A 71 -13.11 4.68 10.56
C ALA A 71 -12.82 6.05 9.90
N GLY A 72 -12.85 6.11 8.58
CA GLY A 72 -12.60 7.29 7.76
C GLY A 72 -13.16 7.12 6.35
N PRO A 73 -12.89 8.04 5.42
CA PRO A 73 -13.34 7.90 4.04
C PRO A 73 -12.73 6.66 3.38
N LEU A 74 -13.49 6.04 2.48
CA LEU A 74 -13.07 4.88 1.69
C LEU A 74 -12.17 5.30 0.52
N VAL A 75 -12.45 6.46 -0.04
CA VAL A 75 -11.68 7.08 -1.14
C VAL A 75 -11.48 8.54 -0.76
N CYS A 76 -10.26 9.04 -0.85
CA CYS A 76 -9.98 10.45 -0.59
C CYS A 76 -8.82 10.92 -1.48
N PHE A 77 -9.13 11.75 -2.48
CA PHE A 77 -8.17 12.27 -3.46
C PHE A 77 -8.34 13.78 -3.65
N GLY A 78 -7.23 14.47 -3.89
CA GLY A 78 -7.21 15.80 -4.46
C GLY A 78 -7.01 15.73 -5.98
N ILE A 79 -7.55 16.73 -6.68
CA ILE A 79 -7.36 16.99 -8.10
C ILE A 79 -6.42 18.17 -8.24
N TYR A 80 -5.37 18.05 -9.05
CA TYR A 80 -4.30 19.04 -9.15
C TYR A 80 -3.98 19.36 -10.61
N GLU A 81 -3.50 20.56 -10.85
CA GLU A 81 -3.07 20.97 -12.19
C GLU A 81 -1.80 20.22 -12.61
N GLN A 82 -0.82 20.15 -11.72
CA GLN A 82 0.44 19.42 -11.95
C GLN A 82 1.18 19.13 -10.64
N PRO A 83 2.07 18.11 -10.61
CA PRO A 83 2.97 17.91 -9.50
C PRO A 83 4.04 19.00 -9.46
N GLN A 84 4.43 19.40 -8.25
CA GLN A 84 5.41 20.44 -7.94
C GLN A 84 6.68 19.84 -7.38
N ASP A 85 7.75 20.64 -7.26
CA ASP A 85 8.97 20.27 -6.58
C ASP A 85 8.73 20.08 -5.07
N ALA A 86 9.23 18.97 -4.54
CA ALA A 86 9.04 18.59 -3.15
C ALA A 86 10.20 19.01 -2.21
N ALA A 87 11.28 19.60 -2.74
CA ALA A 87 12.52 19.80 -1.99
C ALA A 87 12.32 20.66 -0.73
N SER A 88 11.54 21.74 -0.84
CA SER A 88 11.27 22.64 0.30
C SER A 88 10.49 21.97 1.41
N VAL A 89 9.47 21.17 1.09
CA VAL A 89 8.64 20.45 2.07
C VAL A 89 9.43 19.30 2.69
N LEU A 90 10.27 18.62 1.94
CA LEU A 90 11.15 17.57 2.46
C LEU A 90 12.19 18.16 3.44
N GLU A 91 12.74 19.33 3.15
CA GLU A 91 13.66 20.02 4.09
C GLU A 91 12.90 20.49 5.33
N GLN A 92 11.72 21.07 5.19
CA GLN A 92 10.87 21.43 6.32
C GLN A 92 10.60 20.21 7.21
N ALA A 93 10.16 19.08 6.63
CA ALA A 93 9.93 17.84 7.36
C ALA A 93 11.18 17.37 8.13
N ALA A 94 12.37 17.49 7.50
CA ALA A 94 13.64 17.13 8.13
C ALA A 94 14.01 18.09 9.28
N VAL A 95 13.78 19.39 9.12
CA VAL A 95 14.01 20.38 10.19
C VAL A 95 13.08 20.12 11.37
N GLU A 96 11.78 19.98 11.14
CA GLU A 96 10.79 19.71 12.18
C GLU A 96 11.05 18.36 12.87
N GLY A 97 11.44 17.33 12.12
CA GLY A 97 11.82 16.03 12.66
C GLY A 97 13.04 16.08 13.58
N ARG A 98 14.05 16.91 13.24
CA ARG A 98 15.24 17.16 14.08
C ARG A 98 14.94 18.03 15.31
N ALA A 99 13.95 18.91 15.22
CA ALA A 99 13.54 19.76 16.35
C ALA A 99 12.96 18.97 17.53
N GLY A 100 12.58 17.74 17.29
CA GLY A 100 12.11 16.79 18.29
C GLY A 100 10.62 16.47 18.15
N VAL A 101 10.38 15.19 17.96
CA VAL A 101 9.03 14.59 17.93
C VAL A 101 8.97 13.53 19.01
N SER A 102 7.96 13.54 19.84
CA SER A 102 7.76 12.50 20.84
C SER A 102 6.37 11.87 20.74
N LEU A 103 6.35 10.56 20.88
CA LEU A 103 5.15 9.73 20.95
C LEU A 103 5.10 9.07 22.32
N ASP A 104 3.90 8.89 22.85
CA ASP A 104 3.70 7.92 23.95
C ASP A 104 4.08 6.51 23.48
N PRO A 105 4.38 5.56 24.38
CA PRO A 105 4.50 4.16 24.01
C PRO A 105 3.29 3.69 23.21
N ALA A 106 3.53 2.97 22.12
CA ALA A 106 2.45 2.44 21.30
C ALA A 106 1.80 1.25 22.02
N GLU A 107 0.48 1.27 22.13
CA GLU A 107 -0.33 0.22 22.77
C GLU A 107 -1.16 -0.51 21.71
N PRO A 108 -1.22 -1.86 21.73
CA PRO A 108 -2.06 -2.63 20.83
C PRO A 108 -3.54 -2.39 21.15
N MET A 109 -4.35 -2.19 20.12
CA MET A 109 -5.81 -2.02 20.26
C MET A 109 -6.57 -3.36 20.36
N ILE A 110 -5.86 -4.45 20.57
CA ILE A 110 -6.39 -5.80 20.76
C ILE A 110 -5.69 -6.44 21.96
N SER A 111 -6.40 -7.23 22.75
CA SER A 111 -5.76 -8.00 23.81
C SER A 111 -4.96 -9.17 23.24
N GLN A 112 -3.92 -9.61 23.97
CA GLN A 112 -3.15 -10.79 23.59
C GLN A 112 -4.03 -12.05 23.45
N ALA A 113 -5.04 -12.20 24.30
CA ALA A 113 -5.97 -13.34 24.25
C ALA A 113 -6.83 -13.30 22.97
N ALA A 114 -7.38 -12.13 22.61
CA ALA A 114 -8.17 -11.99 21.39
C ALA A 114 -7.32 -12.19 20.13
N TYR A 115 -6.06 -11.71 20.13
CA TYR A 115 -5.13 -11.99 19.03
C TYR A 115 -4.82 -13.48 18.89
N ALA A 116 -4.59 -14.19 20.02
CA ALA A 116 -4.34 -15.63 20.00
C ALA A 116 -5.55 -16.42 19.47
N GLU A 117 -6.77 -16.04 19.86
CA GLU A 117 -8.00 -16.66 19.36
C GLU A 117 -8.13 -16.45 17.83
N ALA A 118 -7.96 -15.22 17.35
CA ALA A 118 -7.98 -14.91 15.91
C ALA A 118 -6.91 -15.70 15.14
N PHE A 119 -5.69 -15.80 15.71
CA PHE A 119 -4.60 -16.57 15.11
C PHE A 119 -4.94 -18.05 15.00
N ASP A 120 -5.50 -18.65 16.05
CA ASP A 120 -5.91 -20.07 16.04
C ASP A 120 -7.04 -20.33 15.04
N GLN A 121 -8.00 -19.42 14.91
CA GLN A 121 -9.04 -19.49 13.88
C GLN A 121 -8.44 -19.43 12.47
N VAL A 122 -7.53 -18.52 12.20
CA VAL A 122 -6.82 -18.45 10.91
C VAL A 122 -6.06 -19.74 10.62
N LYS A 123 -5.38 -20.32 11.61
CA LYS A 123 -4.69 -21.61 11.48
C LYS A 123 -5.67 -22.75 11.14
N ALA A 124 -6.85 -22.75 11.74
CA ALA A 124 -7.90 -23.72 11.44
C ALA A 124 -8.41 -23.59 9.99
N TYR A 125 -8.63 -22.39 9.50
CA TYR A 125 -9.00 -22.14 8.10
C TYR A 125 -7.93 -22.60 7.11
N ILE A 126 -6.64 -22.35 7.41
CA ILE A 126 -5.52 -22.84 6.59
C ILE A 126 -5.49 -24.38 6.59
N ALA A 127 -5.64 -25.02 7.76
CA ALA A 127 -5.66 -26.46 7.87
C ALA A 127 -6.85 -27.12 7.16
N ALA A 128 -8.00 -26.44 7.11
CA ALA A 128 -9.19 -26.86 6.36
C ALA A 128 -9.07 -26.67 4.85
N GLY A 129 -8.04 -25.96 4.38
CA GLY A 129 -7.85 -25.66 2.95
C GLY A 129 -8.67 -24.48 2.42
N ASP A 130 -9.25 -23.67 3.31
CA ASP A 130 -10.03 -22.48 2.93
C ASP A 130 -9.14 -21.39 2.34
N CYS A 131 -7.92 -21.26 2.84
CA CYS A 131 -6.93 -20.31 2.35
C CYS A 131 -5.51 -20.82 2.55
N TYR A 132 -4.57 -20.25 1.84
CA TYR A 132 -3.13 -20.57 1.95
C TYR A 132 -2.42 -19.65 2.93
N GLN A 133 -2.82 -18.38 2.95
CA GLN A 133 -2.24 -17.32 3.78
C GLN A 133 -3.26 -16.23 4.06
N ILE A 134 -3.16 -15.64 5.25
CA ILE A 134 -3.86 -14.41 5.65
C ILE A 134 -2.86 -13.51 6.38
N ASN A 135 -2.88 -12.23 6.09
CA ASN A 135 -2.17 -11.22 6.87
C ASN A 135 -3.03 -10.81 8.08
N LEU A 136 -2.86 -11.51 9.19
CA LEU A 136 -3.49 -11.13 10.45
C LEU A 136 -2.75 -9.92 11.03
N THR A 137 -3.46 -8.82 11.22
CA THR A 137 -2.91 -7.56 11.72
C THR A 137 -3.85 -6.92 12.75
N PHE A 138 -3.32 -5.99 13.51
CA PHE A 138 -4.08 -5.17 14.44
C PHE A 138 -3.48 -3.76 14.53
N PRO A 139 -4.28 -2.73 14.83
CA PRO A 139 -3.78 -1.39 15.00
C PRO A 139 -3.08 -1.21 16.35
N MET A 140 -2.07 -0.34 16.34
CA MET A 140 -1.43 0.19 17.54
C MET A 140 -1.88 1.64 17.72
N GLN A 141 -2.10 2.07 18.95
CA GLN A 141 -2.45 3.45 19.27
C GLN A 141 -1.30 4.12 20.03
N SER A 142 -1.01 5.36 19.67
CA SER A 142 -0.07 6.22 20.39
C SER A 142 -0.52 7.66 20.27
N ARG A 143 -0.14 8.49 21.22
CA ARG A 143 -0.39 9.93 21.17
C ARG A 143 0.88 10.69 20.76
N LEU A 144 0.73 11.62 19.83
CA LEU A 144 1.77 12.59 19.51
C LEU A 144 1.82 13.63 20.62
N CYS A 145 2.86 13.58 21.48
CA CYS A 145 3.02 14.43 22.65
C CYS A 145 3.66 15.77 22.31
N SER A 146 4.57 15.78 21.32
CA SER A 146 5.20 17.02 20.85
C SER A 146 5.60 16.88 19.37
N GLY A 147 5.76 18.02 18.69
CA GLY A 147 6.05 18.10 17.26
C GLY A 147 4.77 18.15 16.41
N THR A 148 4.96 18.04 15.11
CA THR A 148 3.89 18.06 14.11
C THR A 148 3.79 16.73 13.38
N ALA A 149 2.70 16.48 12.65
CA ALA A 149 2.58 15.31 11.78
C ALA A 149 3.67 15.30 10.69
N LEU A 150 4.00 16.46 10.12
CA LEU A 150 5.08 16.58 9.13
C LEU A 150 6.46 16.31 9.75
N GLY A 151 6.69 16.79 10.99
CA GLY A 151 7.89 16.46 11.75
C GLY A 151 8.01 14.97 12.06
N LEU A 152 6.89 14.31 12.42
CA LEU A 152 6.84 12.85 12.60
C LEU A 152 7.21 12.12 11.31
N TYR A 153 6.66 12.54 10.17
CA TYR A 153 7.04 12.00 8.86
C TYR A 153 8.55 12.16 8.62
N GLY A 154 9.11 13.35 8.87
CA GLY A 154 10.54 13.64 8.73
C GLY A 154 11.43 12.78 9.62
N ALA A 155 11.04 12.58 10.89
CA ALA A 155 11.75 11.73 11.84
C ALA A 155 11.73 10.24 11.43
N LEU A 156 10.61 9.74 10.96
CA LEU A 156 10.48 8.37 10.43
C LEU A 156 11.28 8.18 9.15
N ARG A 157 11.26 9.17 8.25
CA ARG A 157 12.03 9.17 7.00
C ARG A 157 13.53 9.09 7.26
N ALA A 158 14.03 9.83 8.26
CA ALA A 158 15.44 9.81 8.64
C ALA A 158 15.91 8.46 9.20
N ARG A 159 15.01 7.72 9.86
CA ARG A 159 15.33 6.39 10.43
C ARG A 159 15.36 5.28 9.39
N GLN A 160 14.48 5.35 8.41
CA GLN A 160 14.38 4.32 7.38
C GLN A 160 13.95 4.93 6.05
N SER A 161 14.82 4.81 5.05
CA SER A 161 14.48 5.13 3.66
C SER A 161 13.60 4.03 3.08
N VAL A 162 12.52 4.41 2.40
CA VAL A 162 11.64 3.48 1.67
C VAL A 162 11.34 4.05 0.29
N GLY A 163 10.95 3.16 -0.65
CA GLY A 163 10.68 3.57 -2.03
C GLY A 163 9.39 4.38 -2.19
N TYR A 164 8.36 4.10 -1.37
CA TYR A 164 7.01 4.63 -1.57
C TYR A 164 6.47 5.33 -0.32
N GLY A 165 7.32 6.16 0.29
CA GLY A 165 6.91 7.01 1.40
C GLY A 165 5.96 8.12 0.95
N ALA A 166 5.00 8.47 1.80
CA ALA A 166 4.08 9.57 1.55
C ALA A 166 3.63 10.26 2.84
N PHE A 167 3.37 11.56 2.73
CA PHE A 167 2.64 12.36 3.71
C PHE A 167 1.41 12.94 3.01
N VAL A 168 0.22 12.72 3.59
CA VAL A 168 -1.04 13.12 2.97
C VAL A 168 -1.89 13.89 3.97
N ASP A 169 -2.11 15.16 3.71
CA ASP A 169 -3.03 16.03 4.44
C ASP A 169 -4.01 16.65 3.43
N LEU A 170 -5.14 16.02 3.26
CA LEU A 170 -6.21 16.47 2.36
C LEU A 170 -7.26 17.30 3.09
N GLY A 171 -7.29 17.29 4.43
CA GLY A 171 -8.16 18.15 5.21
C GLY A 171 -7.91 19.63 4.93
N ALA A 172 -6.64 20.01 4.85
CA ALA A 172 -6.21 21.36 4.49
C ALA A 172 -6.50 21.73 3.02
N GLU A 173 -6.71 20.76 2.14
CA GLU A 173 -7.01 20.93 0.71
C GLU A 173 -8.52 20.93 0.41
N GLY A 174 -9.37 20.95 1.42
CA GLY A 174 -10.83 21.02 1.26
C GLY A 174 -11.59 19.71 1.32
N ALA A 175 -10.94 18.59 1.62
CA ALA A 175 -11.62 17.30 1.80
C ALA A 175 -12.44 17.20 3.10
N GLY A 176 -12.25 18.15 4.03
CA GLY A 176 -12.96 18.24 5.28
C GLY A 176 -12.08 17.97 6.51
N ALA A 177 -12.45 18.56 7.64
CA ALA A 177 -11.67 18.48 8.89
C ALA A 177 -11.64 17.07 9.50
N ASP A 178 -12.59 16.21 9.13
CA ASP A 178 -12.67 14.82 9.62
C ASP A 178 -11.79 13.85 8.81
N VAL A 179 -11.13 14.31 7.74
CA VAL A 179 -10.20 13.51 6.96
C VAL A 179 -8.86 13.43 7.70
N PRO A 180 -8.38 12.23 8.02
CA PRO A 180 -7.14 12.07 8.78
C PRO A 180 -5.90 12.43 7.95
N VAL A 181 -4.88 12.93 8.62
CA VAL A 181 -3.53 13.00 8.05
C VAL A 181 -2.94 11.59 8.01
N LEU A 182 -2.42 11.19 6.85
CA LEU A 182 -1.76 9.89 6.68
C LEU A 182 -0.26 10.05 6.50
N ILE A 183 0.48 9.17 7.19
CA ILE A 183 1.92 9.00 7.03
C ILE A 183 2.18 7.57 6.58
N SER A 184 2.68 7.40 5.37
CA SER A 184 3.03 6.09 4.82
C SER A 184 4.54 5.92 4.73
N ARG A 185 5.03 4.77 5.21
CA ARG A 185 6.44 4.34 5.06
C ARG A 185 6.48 2.98 4.37
N SER A 186 5.84 2.87 3.20
CA SER A 186 5.76 1.61 2.44
C SER A 186 7.03 1.36 1.60
N PRO A 187 7.62 0.17 1.70
CA PRO A 187 8.69 -0.26 0.79
C PRO A 187 8.13 -0.87 -0.51
N GLU A 188 6.85 -1.24 -0.55
CA GLU A 188 6.27 -2.09 -1.58
C GLU A 188 5.51 -1.30 -2.64
N LEU A 189 5.77 -1.63 -3.92
CA LEU A 189 4.99 -1.15 -5.05
C LEU A 189 3.78 -2.06 -5.26
N PHE A 190 2.58 -1.53 -4.99
CA PHE A 190 1.35 -2.22 -5.34
C PHE A 190 1.24 -2.38 -6.86
N VAL A 191 1.12 -1.28 -7.58
CA VAL A 191 1.00 -1.26 -9.03
C VAL A 191 1.52 0.04 -9.61
N ARG A 192 2.14 -0.04 -10.79
CA ARG A 192 2.52 1.10 -11.61
C ARG A 192 2.14 0.82 -13.06
N THR A 193 1.63 1.85 -13.75
CA THR A 193 1.38 1.81 -15.18
C THR A 193 2.14 2.94 -15.85
N ASP A 194 2.49 2.76 -17.12
CA ASP A 194 3.05 3.82 -17.95
C ASP A 194 2.06 4.23 -19.07
N ALA A 195 2.42 5.28 -19.81
CA ALA A 195 1.62 5.81 -20.91
C ALA A 195 1.45 4.83 -22.08
N ALA A 196 2.31 3.82 -22.21
CA ALA A 196 2.19 2.77 -23.21
C ALA A 196 1.24 1.64 -22.79
N GLY A 197 0.65 1.74 -21.57
CA GLY A 197 -0.23 0.73 -21.02
C GLY A 197 0.50 -0.47 -20.42
N ARG A 198 1.80 -0.35 -20.13
CA ARG A 198 2.51 -1.40 -19.41
C ARG A 198 2.21 -1.31 -17.92
N ILE A 199 1.86 -2.44 -17.31
CA ILE A 199 1.61 -2.58 -15.88
C ILE A 199 2.73 -3.36 -15.21
N GLU A 200 3.11 -2.94 -13.99
CA GLU A 200 4.12 -3.60 -13.14
C GLU A 200 3.66 -3.64 -11.69
N SER A 201 3.87 -4.77 -11.04
CA SER A 201 3.76 -4.96 -9.58
C SER A 201 5.04 -5.61 -9.05
N ARG A 202 5.42 -5.27 -7.80
CA ARG A 202 6.66 -5.79 -7.19
C ARG A 202 6.37 -6.34 -5.79
N PRO A 203 5.78 -7.53 -5.69
CA PRO A 203 5.49 -8.14 -4.39
C PRO A 203 6.77 -8.48 -3.63
N MET A 204 6.70 -8.30 -2.31
CA MET A 204 7.78 -8.54 -1.37
C MET A 204 7.35 -9.57 -0.33
N LYS A 205 8.05 -10.70 -0.25
CA LYS A 205 7.85 -11.73 0.78
C LYS A 205 9.19 -12.36 1.12
N GLY A 206 9.45 -12.52 2.41
CA GLY A 206 10.72 -13.00 2.92
C GLY A 206 11.66 -11.85 3.25
N THR A 207 12.16 -11.83 4.51
CA THR A 207 13.03 -10.77 5.04
C THR A 207 14.15 -11.40 5.85
N ALA A 208 15.37 -10.86 5.71
CA ALA A 208 16.49 -11.18 6.58
C ALA A 208 17.14 -9.89 7.11
N PRO A 209 17.73 -9.90 8.32
CA PRO A 209 18.43 -8.74 8.86
C PRO A 209 19.71 -8.46 8.06
N ARG A 210 20.24 -7.23 8.22
CA ARG A 210 21.58 -6.87 7.78
C ARG A 210 22.60 -7.25 8.85
N ASP A 211 23.84 -7.47 8.44
CA ASP A 211 24.96 -7.70 9.34
C ASP A 211 26.09 -6.70 9.07
N PRO A 212 26.76 -6.17 10.10
CA PRO A 212 27.94 -5.29 9.92
C PRO A 212 29.13 -6.00 9.24
N ASP A 213 29.26 -7.31 9.41
CA ASP A 213 30.26 -8.12 8.72
C ASP A 213 29.77 -8.39 7.28
N PRO A 214 30.48 -7.91 6.24
CA PRO A 214 30.05 -8.07 4.86
C PRO A 214 29.97 -9.54 4.39
N VAL A 215 30.76 -10.44 4.98
CA VAL A 215 30.70 -11.87 4.64
C VAL A 215 29.40 -12.47 5.20
N ARG A 216 29.10 -12.19 6.48
CA ARG A 216 27.86 -12.64 7.10
C ARG A 216 26.63 -12.02 6.47
N ASP A 217 26.69 -10.75 6.08
CA ASP A 217 25.62 -10.04 5.37
C ASP A 217 25.29 -10.70 4.02
N ALA A 218 26.32 -11.09 3.27
CA ALA A 218 26.15 -11.82 2.00
C ALA A 218 25.55 -13.22 2.22
N GLU A 219 25.97 -13.95 3.26
CA GLU A 219 25.40 -15.25 3.63
C GLU A 219 23.90 -15.12 3.97
N LEU A 220 23.51 -14.11 4.76
CA LEU A 220 22.10 -13.87 5.10
C LEU A 220 21.24 -13.58 3.87
N ALA A 221 21.78 -12.83 2.90
CA ALA A 221 21.08 -12.58 1.65
C ALA A 221 20.93 -13.87 0.81
N GLU A 222 21.95 -14.74 0.78
CA GLU A 222 21.91 -16.01 0.05
C GLU A 222 20.99 -17.03 0.74
N ASP A 223 21.03 -17.13 2.08
CA ASP A 223 20.11 -17.92 2.88
C ASP A 223 18.65 -17.52 2.61
N LEU A 224 18.38 -16.22 2.56
CA LEU A 224 17.06 -15.70 2.19
C LEU A 224 16.67 -16.15 0.78
N ARG A 225 17.58 -16.05 -0.20
CA ARG A 225 17.34 -16.49 -1.59
C ARG A 225 17.05 -17.98 -1.66
N GLY A 226 17.73 -18.81 -0.85
CA GLY A 226 17.56 -20.26 -0.74
C GLY A 226 16.36 -20.70 0.11
N SER A 227 15.71 -19.80 0.85
CA SER A 227 14.64 -20.14 1.80
C SER A 227 13.44 -20.78 1.10
N GLU A 228 13.17 -22.05 1.36
CA GLU A 228 12.01 -22.76 0.80
C GLU A 228 10.70 -22.08 1.21
N LYS A 229 10.56 -21.70 2.48
CA LYS A 229 9.38 -20.98 2.99
C LYS A 229 9.23 -19.62 2.29
N GLY A 230 10.29 -18.82 2.26
CA GLY A 230 10.27 -17.50 1.61
C GLY A 230 9.90 -17.57 0.13
N ARG A 231 10.45 -18.55 -0.59
CA ARG A 231 10.13 -18.79 -2.01
C ARG A 231 8.69 -19.26 -2.22
N ALA A 232 8.18 -20.17 -1.37
CA ALA A 232 6.80 -20.64 -1.47
C ALA A 232 5.79 -19.50 -1.22
N GLU A 233 6.00 -18.68 -0.20
CA GLU A 233 5.18 -17.50 0.11
C GLU A 233 5.24 -16.47 -1.04
N ASN A 234 6.44 -16.18 -1.56
CA ASN A 234 6.62 -15.23 -2.65
C ASN A 234 5.95 -15.74 -3.94
N LEU A 235 6.13 -17.02 -4.29
CA LEU A 235 5.53 -17.62 -5.49
C LEU A 235 4.00 -17.57 -5.45
N MET A 236 3.41 -17.84 -4.30
CA MET A 236 1.95 -17.77 -4.10
C MET A 236 1.42 -16.36 -4.38
N ILE A 237 2.11 -15.32 -3.89
CA ILE A 237 1.70 -13.93 -4.16
C ILE A 237 1.97 -13.53 -5.61
N VAL A 238 3.03 -14.01 -6.22
CA VAL A 238 3.28 -13.83 -7.66
C VAL A 238 2.14 -14.42 -8.49
N ASP A 239 1.68 -15.63 -8.17
CA ASP A 239 0.57 -16.26 -8.89
C ASP A 239 -0.76 -15.50 -8.68
N LEU A 240 -1.00 -15.01 -7.47
CA LEU A 240 -2.16 -14.16 -7.18
C LEU A 240 -2.15 -12.89 -8.03
N LEU A 241 -1.00 -12.17 -8.09
CA LEU A 241 -0.87 -10.95 -8.87
C LEU A 241 -0.89 -11.21 -10.39
N ARG A 242 -0.34 -12.34 -10.84
CA ARG A 242 -0.48 -12.77 -12.24
C ARG A 242 -1.95 -12.97 -12.61
N ASN A 243 -2.72 -13.62 -11.74
CA ASN A 243 -4.16 -13.80 -11.94
C ASN A 243 -4.87 -12.44 -12.00
N ASP A 244 -4.63 -11.56 -11.04
CA ASP A 244 -5.26 -10.24 -10.97
C ASP A 244 -4.93 -9.39 -12.22
N ILE A 245 -3.64 -9.29 -12.58
CA ILE A 245 -3.19 -8.53 -13.76
C ILE A 245 -3.73 -9.16 -15.05
N SER A 246 -3.86 -10.49 -15.13
CA SER A 246 -4.36 -11.16 -16.34
C SER A 246 -5.80 -10.81 -16.70
N ARG A 247 -6.59 -10.33 -15.73
CA ARG A 247 -7.99 -9.89 -15.94
C ARG A 247 -8.09 -8.64 -16.83
N ILE A 248 -7.03 -7.82 -16.85
CA ILE A 248 -6.97 -6.55 -17.58
C ILE A 248 -5.83 -6.45 -18.59
N ALA A 249 -4.99 -7.48 -18.68
CA ALA A 249 -3.83 -7.52 -19.59
C ALA A 249 -4.13 -8.33 -20.86
N LYS A 250 -3.43 -8.00 -21.93
CA LYS A 250 -3.47 -8.76 -23.21
C LYS A 250 -3.05 -10.20 -22.96
N VAL A 251 -3.75 -11.12 -23.57
CA VAL A 251 -3.47 -12.57 -23.46
C VAL A 251 -1.99 -12.85 -23.83
N GLY A 252 -1.30 -13.57 -22.95
CA GLY A 252 0.11 -13.94 -23.12
C GLY A 252 1.11 -12.82 -22.81
N SER A 253 0.69 -11.61 -22.43
CA SER A 253 1.61 -10.51 -22.08
C SER A 253 2.10 -10.57 -20.63
N VAL A 254 1.36 -11.22 -19.73
CA VAL A 254 1.75 -11.32 -18.32
C VAL A 254 3.03 -12.18 -18.18
N LYS A 255 4.07 -11.58 -17.61
CA LYS A 255 5.40 -12.20 -17.42
C LYS A 255 5.92 -11.93 -16.01
N VAL A 256 6.87 -12.78 -15.60
CA VAL A 256 7.62 -12.63 -14.34
C VAL A 256 9.12 -12.52 -14.70
N PRO A 257 9.59 -11.33 -15.09
CA PRO A 257 10.99 -11.15 -15.54
C PRO A 257 12.02 -11.29 -14.41
N ALA A 258 11.60 -11.15 -13.15
CA ALA A 258 12.44 -11.44 -11.99
C ALA A 258 11.61 -12.20 -10.95
N LEU A 259 12.14 -13.34 -10.49
CA LEU A 259 11.53 -14.20 -9.48
C LEU A 259 12.57 -14.46 -8.39
N PHE A 260 12.17 -14.24 -7.11
CA PHE A 260 13.01 -14.44 -5.93
C PHE A 260 14.32 -13.63 -5.91
N ALA A 261 14.31 -12.43 -6.50
CA ALA A 261 15.45 -11.53 -6.39
C ALA A 261 15.56 -11.02 -4.94
N VAL A 262 16.79 -10.94 -4.40
CA VAL A 262 17.02 -10.34 -3.09
C VAL A 262 17.58 -8.95 -3.30
N GLU A 263 16.89 -7.95 -2.76
CA GLU A 263 17.33 -6.56 -2.71
C GLU A 263 17.77 -6.21 -1.28
N SER A 264 18.91 -5.51 -1.16
CA SER A 264 19.46 -5.08 0.12
C SER A 264 19.11 -3.62 0.37
N TYR A 265 18.43 -3.38 1.49
CA TYR A 265 18.13 -2.05 2.01
C TYR A 265 19.05 -1.70 3.17
N ALA A 266 18.98 -0.49 3.70
CA ALA A 266 19.84 -0.06 4.78
C ALA A 266 19.72 -0.93 6.06
N THR A 267 18.51 -1.44 6.34
CA THR A 267 18.18 -2.15 7.58
C THR A 267 17.88 -3.65 7.40
N LEU A 268 17.64 -4.11 6.16
CA LEU A 268 17.22 -5.50 5.88
C LEU A 268 17.51 -5.91 4.43
N HIS A 269 17.53 -7.21 4.20
CA HIS A 269 17.39 -7.84 2.89
C HIS A 269 15.94 -8.25 2.67
N GLN A 270 15.43 -8.08 1.45
CA GLN A 270 14.04 -8.40 1.07
C GLN A 270 14.01 -9.23 -0.19
N MET A 271 13.24 -10.33 -0.17
CA MET A 271 12.97 -11.10 -1.38
C MET A 271 11.83 -10.45 -2.16
N ILE A 272 12.09 -10.13 -3.43
CA ILE A 272 11.18 -9.41 -4.31
C ILE A 272 11.01 -10.20 -5.61
N SER A 273 9.80 -10.20 -6.12
CA SER A 273 9.52 -10.63 -7.50
C SER A 273 8.94 -9.48 -8.31
N ARG A 274 8.94 -9.62 -9.62
CA ARG A 274 8.44 -8.61 -10.54
C ARG A 274 7.43 -9.24 -11.50
N VAL A 275 6.19 -8.73 -11.49
CA VAL A 275 5.13 -9.15 -12.40
C VAL A 275 4.82 -7.99 -13.32
N VAL A 276 4.78 -8.25 -14.63
CA VAL A 276 4.49 -7.23 -15.65
C VAL A 276 3.45 -7.74 -16.62
N GLY A 277 2.75 -6.82 -17.30
CA GLY A 277 1.82 -7.12 -18.38
C GLY A 277 1.61 -5.91 -19.28
N ASP A 278 0.91 -6.09 -20.38
CA ASP A 278 0.46 -5.01 -21.25
C ASP A 278 -1.07 -4.94 -21.16
N LEU A 279 -1.61 -3.79 -20.76
CA LEU A 279 -3.05 -3.58 -20.59
C LEU A 279 -3.79 -3.67 -21.92
N VAL A 280 -5.02 -4.18 -21.90
CA VAL A 280 -5.91 -4.19 -23.06
C VAL A 280 -6.39 -2.77 -23.37
N GLU A 281 -6.87 -2.08 -22.33
CA GLU A 281 -7.35 -0.70 -22.40
C GLU A 281 -6.34 0.26 -21.75
N PRO A 282 -6.38 1.55 -22.08
CA PRO A 282 -5.62 2.56 -21.37
C PRO A 282 -5.89 2.50 -19.85
N PRO A 283 -4.86 2.74 -19.00
CA PRO A 283 -5.03 2.63 -17.56
C PRO A 283 -6.03 3.66 -17.02
N SER A 284 -7.08 3.18 -16.34
CA SER A 284 -8.04 4.00 -15.59
C SER A 284 -7.98 3.65 -14.10
N MET A 285 -8.38 4.58 -13.24
CA MET A 285 -8.51 4.32 -11.80
C MET A 285 -9.54 3.24 -11.55
N THR A 286 -10.72 3.34 -12.17
CA THR A 286 -11.80 2.35 -12.06
C THR A 286 -11.31 0.97 -12.47
N GLY A 287 -10.82 0.80 -13.69
CA GLY A 287 -10.41 -0.52 -14.20
C GLY A 287 -9.25 -1.14 -13.42
N LEU A 288 -8.28 -0.34 -12.96
CA LEU A 288 -7.18 -0.84 -12.15
C LEU A 288 -7.65 -1.27 -10.75
N MET A 289 -8.48 -0.45 -10.08
CA MET A 289 -8.92 -0.76 -8.72
C MET A 289 -9.89 -1.93 -8.69
N GLU A 290 -10.86 -2.03 -9.60
CA GLU A 290 -11.77 -3.17 -9.71
C GLU A 290 -11.05 -4.50 -9.96
N ALA A 291 -9.96 -4.48 -10.73
CA ALA A 291 -9.21 -5.69 -11.00
C ALA A 291 -8.24 -6.10 -9.89
N LEU A 292 -7.58 -5.14 -9.24
CA LEU A 292 -6.40 -5.38 -8.43
C LEU A 292 -6.61 -5.13 -6.94
N PHE A 293 -7.48 -4.18 -6.55
CA PHE A 293 -7.63 -3.75 -5.16
C PHE A 293 -8.56 -4.67 -4.35
N PRO A 294 -8.27 -4.91 -3.05
CA PRO A 294 -7.02 -4.56 -2.40
C PRO A 294 -5.86 -5.44 -2.86
N CYS A 295 -4.61 -5.00 -2.57
CA CYS A 295 -3.44 -5.77 -2.93
C CYS A 295 -3.45 -7.15 -2.25
N GLY A 296 -3.25 -8.21 -3.03
CA GLY A 296 -3.21 -9.58 -2.51
C GLY A 296 -2.06 -9.82 -1.53
N SER A 297 -0.93 -9.14 -1.72
CA SER A 297 0.24 -9.22 -0.84
C SER A 297 -0.05 -8.82 0.61
N ILE A 298 -0.96 -7.86 0.81
CA ILE A 298 -1.37 -7.39 2.15
C ILE A 298 -2.70 -8.00 2.63
N THR A 299 -3.33 -8.86 1.84
CA THR A 299 -4.62 -9.50 2.16
C THR A 299 -4.41 -10.98 2.49
N GLY A 300 -4.19 -11.78 1.48
CA GLY A 300 -4.04 -13.23 1.56
C GLY A 300 -4.45 -13.92 0.26
N ALA A 301 -4.37 -15.23 0.25
CA ALA A 301 -4.65 -16.05 -0.93
C ALA A 301 -5.52 -17.28 -0.58
N PRO A 302 -6.62 -17.53 -1.32
CA PRO A 302 -7.25 -16.70 -2.37
C PRO A 302 -7.83 -15.40 -1.83
N LYS A 303 -7.70 -14.28 -2.58
CA LYS A 303 -7.95 -12.93 -2.06
C LYS A 303 -9.36 -12.72 -1.48
N ILE A 304 -10.42 -13.07 -2.22
CA ILE A 304 -11.80 -12.88 -1.76
C ILE A 304 -12.07 -13.73 -0.52
N ARG A 305 -11.64 -14.99 -0.50
CA ARG A 305 -11.81 -15.87 0.66
C ARG A 305 -11.04 -15.35 1.88
N ALA A 306 -9.83 -14.85 1.68
CA ALA A 306 -9.06 -14.21 2.74
C ALA A 306 -9.79 -12.99 3.33
N MET A 307 -10.41 -12.15 2.49
CA MET A 307 -11.21 -11.01 2.94
C MET A 307 -12.46 -11.44 3.73
N GLU A 308 -13.14 -12.52 3.33
CA GLU A 308 -14.25 -13.10 4.09
C GLU A 308 -13.79 -13.52 5.50
N ILE A 309 -12.66 -14.22 5.60
CA ILE A 309 -12.10 -14.71 6.87
C ILE A 309 -11.62 -13.53 7.73
N ILE A 310 -10.90 -12.56 7.17
CA ILE A 310 -10.45 -11.35 7.89
C ILE A 310 -11.61 -10.64 8.57
N ARG A 311 -12.81 -10.70 7.96
CA ARG A 311 -14.00 -10.07 8.54
C ARG A 311 -14.62 -10.90 9.66
N GLN A 312 -14.32 -12.18 9.77
CA GLN A 312 -14.85 -13.11 10.77
C GLN A 312 -13.97 -13.18 12.04
N VAL A 313 -12.69 -12.95 11.88
CA VAL A 313 -11.70 -12.94 12.95
C VAL A 313 -11.36 -11.54 13.42
#